data_1f43f0be05d252daad7c22c57321b5c8
#
_entry.id   1f43f0be05d252daad7c22c57321b5c8
#
_cell.length_a   1.000
_cell.length_b   1.000
_cell.length_c   1.000
_cell.angle_alpha   90.00
_cell.angle_beta   90.00
_cell.angle_gamma   90.00
#
_symmetry.space_group_name_H-M   'P 1'
#
loop_
_entity.id
_entity.type
_entity.pdbx_description
1 polymer ?
#
loop_
_entity_poly.entity_id
_entity_poly.type
_entity_poly.pdbx_seq_one_letter_code
_entity_poly.pdbx_strand_id
1 'polypeptide(L)'
;MNPNTLESLKTKYHSVIQEIIDGNKPFYQFENEVHWNFFHNDNVAVVAFCDKGFNIRINIQSVVKAYEELNQPLMIECFILHEIGHLFQRLCVQDLYYNDPPKLAIPQAQQWANEFSNYIKATDDIELYYSQSIEFDAFSFSHAVMRYKYGNVGYIIPPKFLVEQTPFVKVVQMWLKHFADNKYPKSN
;
A
#
# COMPACT_ATOMS: atom_id res chain seq x y z
N MET A 1 -4.57 -12.38 22.82
CA MET A 1 -5.98 -12.65 22.37
C MET A 1 -6.25 -14.14 22.38
N ASN A 2 -7.47 -14.57 22.75
CA ASN A 2 -7.86 -16.01 22.69
C ASN A 2 -7.94 -16.47 21.21
N PRO A 3 -7.45 -17.67 20.83
CA PRO A 3 -7.51 -18.19 19.46
C PRO A 3 -8.91 -18.17 18.82
N ASN A 4 -9.94 -18.55 19.58
CA ASN A 4 -11.33 -18.53 19.08
C ASN A 4 -11.83 -17.12 18.76
N THR A 5 -11.43 -16.14 19.57
CA THR A 5 -11.74 -14.71 19.30
C THR A 5 -11.02 -14.22 18.04
N LEU A 6 -9.75 -14.63 17.87
CA LEU A 6 -8.97 -14.25 16.70
C LEU A 6 -9.58 -14.78 15.41
N GLU A 7 -9.98 -16.04 15.34
CA GLU A 7 -10.59 -16.63 14.14
C GLU A 7 -11.97 -16.03 13.85
N SER A 8 -12.75 -15.70 14.88
CA SER A 8 -14.01 -14.97 14.71
C SER A 8 -13.81 -13.60 14.09
N LEU A 9 -12.80 -12.84 14.53
CA LEU A 9 -12.46 -11.54 13.97
C LEU A 9 -11.97 -11.63 12.53
N LYS A 10 -11.10 -12.60 12.23
CA LYS A 10 -10.66 -12.84 10.85
C LYS A 10 -11.85 -13.14 9.94
N THR A 11 -12.78 -13.99 10.37
CA THR A 11 -14.00 -14.30 9.61
C THR A 11 -14.85 -13.05 9.41
N LYS A 12 -15.05 -12.24 10.45
CA LYS A 12 -15.82 -10.99 10.39
C LYS A 12 -15.27 -10.01 9.36
N TYR A 13 -13.95 -9.83 9.30
CA TYR A 13 -13.33 -8.83 8.46
C TYR A 13 -12.85 -9.33 7.10
N HIS A 14 -12.93 -10.65 6.83
CA HIS A 14 -12.44 -11.21 5.58
C HIS A 14 -13.12 -10.58 4.35
N SER A 15 -14.45 -10.52 4.32
CA SER A 15 -15.19 -9.93 3.19
C SER A 15 -14.88 -8.45 3.02
N VAL A 16 -14.74 -7.72 4.13
CA VAL A 16 -14.40 -6.29 4.11
C VAL A 16 -13.05 -6.04 3.44
N ILE A 17 -12.03 -6.82 3.82
CA ILE A 17 -10.70 -6.68 3.21
C ILE A 17 -10.71 -7.12 1.75
N GLN A 18 -11.42 -8.20 1.43
CA GLN A 18 -11.55 -8.64 0.04
C GLN A 18 -12.25 -7.59 -0.83
N GLU A 19 -13.30 -6.95 -0.34
CA GLU A 19 -13.99 -5.86 -1.03
C GLU A 19 -13.07 -4.66 -1.27
N ILE A 20 -12.22 -4.30 -0.31
CA ILE A 20 -11.20 -3.25 -0.47
C ILE A 20 -10.23 -3.62 -1.61
N ILE A 21 -9.69 -4.84 -1.60
CA ILE A 21 -8.73 -5.30 -2.60
C ILE A 21 -9.39 -5.33 -3.98
N ASP A 22 -10.56 -5.92 -4.11
CA ASP A 22 -11.29 -6.04 -5.38
C ASP A 22 -11.75 -4.68 -5.92
N GLY A 23 -12.23 -3.81 -5.06
CA GLY A 23 -12.67 -2.46 -5.41
C GLY A 23 -11.55 -1.55 -5.91
N ASN A 24 -10.30 -1.89 -5.57
CA ASN A 24 -9.12 -1.13 -6.00
C ASN A 24 -8.38 -1.75 -7.21
N LYS A 25 -8.78 -2.93 -7.69
CA LYS A 25 -8.17 -3.58 -8.88
C LYS A 25 -8.00 -2.65 -10.09
N PRO A 26 -8.95 -1.76 -10.43
CA PRO A 26 -8.76 -0.84 -11.55
C PRO A 26 -7.52 0.07 -11.44
N PHE A 27 -7.03 0.32 -10.22
CA PHE A 27 -5.84 1.16 -9.99
C PHE A 27 -4.52 0.40 -10.04
N TYR A 28 -4.55 -0.95 -10.08
CA TYR A 28 -3.33 -1.75 -10.09
C TYR A 28 -2.62 -1.66 -11.44
N GLN A 29 -1.29 -1.59 -11.38
CA GLN A 29 -0.43 -1.53 -12.57
C GLN A 29 0.00 -2.93 -13.05
N PHE A 30 -0.71 -3.98 -12.62
CA PHE A 30 -0.41 -5.39 -12.90
C PHE A 30 -1.70 -6.21 -12.94
N GLU A 31 -1.66 -7.35 -13.63
CA GLU A 31 -2.81 -8.26 -13.79
C GLU A 31 -2.81 -9.44 -12.79
N ASN A 32 -1.71 -9.60 -12.03
CA ASN A 32 -1.57 -10.69 -11.08
C ASN A 32 -2.64 -10.62 -9.99
N GLU A 33 -3.08 -11.78 -9.51
CA GLU A 33 -3.95 -11.86 -8.34
C GLU A 33 -3.20 -11.37 -7.10
N VAL A 34 -3.88 -10.59 -6.27
CA VAL A 34 -3.35 -10.12 -4.99
C VAL A 34 -3.64 -11.18 -3.93
N HIS A 35 -2.59 -11.88 -3.51
CA HIS A 35 -2.69 -12.81 -2.39
C HIS A 35 -2.52 -12.06 -1.07
N TRP A 36 -3.38 -12.35 -0.11
CA TRP A 36 -3.34 -11.70 1.20
C TRP A 36 -3.81 -12.62 2.32
N ASN A 37 -3.40 -12.32 3.54
CA ASN A 37 -3.93 -12.98 4.73
C ASN A 37 -3.75 -12.14 5.99
N PHE A 38 -4.48 -12.49 7.03
CA PHE A 38 -4.32 -11.87 8.34
C PHE A 38 -3.13 -12.45 9.12
N PHE A 39 -2.44 -11.57 9.85
CA PHE A 39 -1.58 -11.94 10.96
C PHE A 39 -2.03 -11.22 12.22
N HIS A 40 -1.49 -11.61 13.36
CA HIS A 40 -1.74 -10.99 14.66
C HIS A 40 -0.45 -10.36 15.17
N ASN A 41 -0.52 -9.09 15.54
CA ASN A 41 0.55 -8.38 16.22
C ASN A 41 -0.09 -7.38 17.18
N ASP A 42 0.32 -7.39 18.46
CA ASP A 42 -0.18 -6.46 19.47
C ASP A 42 0.28 -5.01 19.21
N ASN A 43 1.38 -4.83 18.47
CA ASN A 43 1.77 -3.52 17.97
C ASN A 43 0.86 -3.10 16.79
N VAL A 44 -0.18 -2.36 17.09
CA VAL A 44 -1.15 -1.86 16.09
C VAL A 44 -0.59 -0.80 15.14
N ALA A 45 0.63 -0.29 15.38
CA ALA A 45 1.32 0.58 14.43
C ALA A 45 1.81 -0.19 13.20
N VAL A 46 1.99 -1.52 13.31
CA VAL A 46 2.25 -2.39 12.17
C VAL A 46 0.90 -2.79 11.58
N VAL A 47 0.42 -2.04 10.59
CA VAL A 47 -0.92 -2.23 9.99
C VAL A 47 -0.91 -3.32 8.94
N ALA A 48 0.03 -3.26 8.01
CA ALA A 48 0.20 -4.22 6.92
C ALA A 48 1.66 -4.27 6.47
N PHE A 49 2.03 -5.26 5.68
CA PHE A 49 3.28 -5.32 4.93
C PHE A 49 3.20 -6.30 3.77
N CYS A 50 3.94 -6.02 2.68
CA CYS A 50 4.14 -6.94 1.57
C CYS A 50 5.36 -7.83 1.87
N ASP A 51 5.15 -9.14 2.04
CA ASP A 51 6.23 -10.09 2.33
C ASP A 51 7.06 -10.45 1.07
N LYS A 52 8.16 -11.18 1.29
CA LYS A 52 9.05 -11.62 0.19
C LYS A 52 8.40 -12.65 -0.74
N GLY A 53 7.31 -13.27 -0.31
CA GLY A 53 6.49 -14.20 -1.10
C GLY A 53 5.37 -13.51 -1.89
N PHE A 54 5.41 -12.19 -2.02
CA PHE A 54 4.41 -11.38 -2.73
C PHE A 54 3.00 -11.44 -2.11
N ASN A 55 2.91 -11.71 -0.79
CA ASN A 55 1.63 -11.70 -0.08
C ASN A 55 1.50 -10.41 0.74
N ILE A 56 0.31 -9.83 0.73
CA ILE A 56 -0.03 -8.73 1.62
C ILE A 56 -0.48 -9.33 2.96
N ARG A 57 0.25 -8.98 4.02
CA ARG A 57 -0.02 -9.41 5.38
C ARG A 57 -0.70 -8.26 6.12
N ILE A 58 -1.87 -8.51 6.70
CA ILE A 58 -2.70 -7.47 7.33
C ILE A 58 -2.88 -7.80 8.81
N ASN A 59 -2.54 -6.85 9.68
CA ASN A 59 -2.69 -7.03 11.12
C ASN A 59 -4.16 -6.90 11.53
N ILE A 60 -4.76 -8.00 11.95
CA ILE A 60 -6.17 -8.02 12.38
C ILE A 60 -6.46 -7.06 13.55
N GLN A 61 -5.50 -6.84 14.47
CA GLN A 61 -5.65 -5.88 15.57
C GLN A 61 -5.77 -4.44 15.07
N SER A 62 -5.00 -4.08 14.04
CA SER A 62 -5.08 -2.74 13.45
C SER A 62 -6.42 -2.55 12.72
N VAL A 63 -6.94 -3.60 12.08
CA VAL A 63 -8.27 -3.57 11.45
C VAL A 63 -9.37 -3.34 12.50
N VAL A 64 -9.37 -4.13 13.57
CA VAL A 64 -10.33 -3.99 14.68
C VAL A 64 -10.27 -2.56 15.25
N LYS A 65 -9.06 -2.08 15.55
CA LYS A 65 -8.87 -0.73 16.08
C LYS A 65 -9.42 0.35 15.14
N ALA A 66 -9.14 0.24 13.84
CA ALA A 66 -9.59 1.21 12.85
C ALA A 66 -11.12 1.25 12.74
N TYR A 67 -11.76 0.09 12.71
CA TYR A 67 -13.22 -0.01 12.51
C TYR A 67 -14.02 0.19 13.78
N GLU A 68 -13.61 -0.37 14.92
CA GLU A 68 -14.41 -0.41 16.13
C GLU A 68 -14.06 0.71 17.13
N GLU A 69 -12.80 1.14 17.19
CA GLU A 69 -12.37 2.13 18.18
C GLU A 69 -12.21 3.54 17.58
N LEU A 70 -11.60 3.65 16.40
CA LEU A 70 -11.27 4.95 15.80
C LEU A 70 -12.31 5.44 14.81
N ASN A 71 -13.20 4.56 14.32
CA ASN A 71 -14.12 4.84 13.21
C ASN A 71 -13.40 5.42 11.97
N GLN A 72 -12.27 4.82 11.61
CA GLN A 72 -11.39 5.25 10.51
C GLN A 72 -11.11 4.12 9.51
N PRO A 73 -12.14 3.52 8.87
CA PRO A 73 -11.98 2.39 7.96
C PRO A 73 -11.09 2.71 6.74
N LEU A 74 -11.14 3.93 6.23
CA LEU A 74 -10.34 4.36 5.09
C LEU A 74 -8.82 4.31 5.37
N MET A 75 -8.42 4.32 6.64
CA MET A 75 -7.01 4.12 7.02
C MET A 75 -6.52 2.74 6.56
N ILE A 76 -7.33 1.71 6.75
CA ILE A 76 -6.98 0.34 6.34
C ILE A 76 -6.85 0.24 4.81
N GLU A 77 -7.78 0.85 4.06
CA GLU A 77 -7.71 0.90 2.60
C GLU A 77 -6.42 1.58 2.12
N CYS A 78 -6.06 2.70 2.72
CA CYS A 78 -4.85 3.42 2.35
C CYS A 78 -3.57 2.60 2.62
N PHE A 79 -3.48 1.87 3.74
CA PHE A 79 -2.35 0.98 4.00
C PHE A 79 -2.32 -0.22 3.05
N ILE A 80 -3.46 -0.82 2.73
CA ILE A 80 -3.52 -1.90 1.74
C ILE A 80 -3.02 -1.39 0.37
N LEU A 81 -3.42 -0.20 -0.06
CA LEU A 81 -2.96 0.41 -1.31
C LEU A 81 -1.45 0.69 -1.29
N HIS A 82 -0.89 1.10 -0.15
CA HIS A 82 0.55 1.26 0.03
C HIS A 82 1.28 -0.07 -0.20
N GLU A 83 0.80 -1.16 0.42
CA GLU A 83 1.39 -2.50 0.25
C GLU A 83 1.22 -3.05 -1.18
N ILE A 84 0.14 -2.68 -1.86
CA ILE A 84 -0.04 -2.97 -3.29
C ILE A 84 1.00 -2.22 -4.13
N GLY A 85 1.38 -1.00 -3.76
CA GLY A 85 2.51 -0.29 -4.34
C GLY A 85 3.80 -1.10 -4.21
N HIS A 86 4.10 -1.64 -3.05
CA HIS A 86 5.27 -2.51 -2.83
C HIS A 86 5.17 -3.83 -3.60
N LEU A 87 3.98 -4.42 -3.72
CA LEU A 87 3.77 -5.61 -4.55
C LEU A 87 4.12 -5.33 -6.01
N PHE A 88 3.66 -4.21 -6.57
CA PHE A 88 4.02 -3.80 -7.92
C PHE A 88 5.54 -3.62 -8.09
N GLN A 89 6.19 -2.91 -7.17
CA GLN A 89 7.65 -2.72 -7.19
C GLN A 89 8.40 -4.05 -7.18
N ARG A 90 7.98 -5.01 -6.35
CA ARG A 90 8.56 -6.36 -6.29
C ARG A 90 8.36 -7.14 -7.58
N LEU A 91 7.19 -7.04 -8.21
CA LEU A 91 6.92 -7.65 -9.51
C LEU A 91 7.85 -7.07 -10.60
N CYS A 92 8.07 -5.76 -10.61
CA CYS A 92 9.01 -5.11 -11.53
C CYS A 92 10.46 -5.57 -11.30
N VAL A 93 10.87 -5.69 -10.05
CA VAL A 93 12.20 -6.21 -9.69
C VAL A 93 12.34 -7.68 -10.10
N GLN A 94 11.33 -8.50 -9.86
CA GLN A 94 11.31 -9.90 -10.30
C GLN A 94 11.43 -10.00 -11.82
N ASP A 95 10.66 -9.21 -12.55
CA ASP A 95 10.67 -9.19 -14.01
C ASP A 95 12.04 -8.79 -14.56
N LEU A 96 12.69 -7.79 -13.95
CA LEU A 96 14.05 -7.34 -14.30
C LEU A 96 15.08 -8.46 -14.23
N TYR A 97 14.98 -9.37 -13.26
CA TYR A 97 15.99 -10.41 -13.04
C TYR A 97 15.67 -11.74 -13.73
N TYR A 98 14.42 -12.03 -14.04
CA TYR A 98 13.99 -13.35 -14.51
C TYR A 98 13.46 -13.36 -15.95
N ASN A 99 13.22 -12.20 -16.55
CA ASN A 99 12.76 -12.10 -17.93
C ASN A 99 13.79 -11.37 -18.81
N ASP A 100 14.02 -11.91 -20.02
CA ASP A 100 14.88 -11.29 -21.02
C ASP A 100 14.17 -11.31 -22.40
N PRO A 101 13.73 -10.15 -22.94
CA PRO A 101 13.74 -8.82 -22.30
C PRO A 101 12.70 -8.68 -21.18
N PRO A 102 12.93 -7.82 -20.18
CA PRO A 102 11.93 -7.51 -19.16
C PRO A 102 10.67 -6.93 -19.78
N LYS A 103 9.49 -7.42 -19.33
CA LYS A 103 8.18 -6.95 -19.80
C LYS A 103 7.76 -5.65 -19.11
N LEU A 104 8.15 -5.50 -17.85
CA LEU A 104 7.91 -4.32 -17.01
C LEU A 104 9.21 -3.50 -16.92
N ALA A 105 9.74 -3.06 -18.06
CA ALA A 105 11.00 -2.31 -18.16
C ALA A 105 10.85 -0.90 -17.55
N ILE A 106 10.85 -0.82 -16.22
CA ILE A 106 10.83 0.43 -15.49
C ILE A 106 12.27 0.79 -15.08
N PRO A 107 12.80 1.96 -15.47
CA PRO A 107 14.18 2.35 -15.11
C PRO A 107 14.44 2.32 -13.59
N GLN A 108 13.42 2.56 -12.77
CA GLN A 108 13.49 2.53 -11.33
C GLN A 108 13.62 1.13 -10.71
N ALA A 109 13.33 0.03 -11.45
CA ALA A 109 13.34 -1.32 -10.88
C ALA A 109 14.72 -1.69 -10.29
N GLN A 110 15.82 -1.23 -10.91
CA GLN A 110 17.17 -1.46 -10.39
C GLN A 110 17.41 -0.72 -9.06
N GLN A 111 16.92 0.50 -8.93
CA GLN A 111 16.97 1.26 -7.68
C GLN A 111 16.15 0.57 -6.59
N TRP A 112 14.92 0.16 -6.90
CA TRP A 112 14.08 -0.57 -5.96
C TRP A 112 14.71 -1.89 -5.50
N ALA A 113 15.38 -2.63 -6.41
CA ALA A 113 16.11 -3.85 -6.05
C ALA A 113 17.18 -3.58 -5.00
N ASN A 114 17.96 -2.51 -5.19
CA ASN A 114 18.99 -2.09 -4.24
C ASN A 114 18.38 -1.67 -2.89
N GLU A 115 17.30 -0.90 -2.90
CA GLU A 115 16.62 -0.45 -1.68
C GLU A 115 15.96 -1.60 -0.93
N PHE A 116 15.30 -2.56 -1.61
CA PHE A 116 14.79 -3.78 -0.96
C PHE A 116 15.88 -4.63 -0.31
N SER A 117 17.10 -4.60 -0.85
CA SER A 117 18.24 -5.32 -0.28
C SER A 117 18.86 -4.60 0.91
N ASN A 118 18.73 -3.29 0.97
CA ASN A 118 19.30 -2.41 1.99
C ASN A 118 18.22 -1.58 2.70
N TYR A 119 17.07 -2.19 2.94
CA TYR A 119 15.88 -1.51 3.46
C TYR A 119 16.10 -0.90 4.83
N ILE A 120 15.83 0.40 4.93
CA ILE A 120 15.90 1.17 6.17
C ILE A 120 14.51 1.18 6.79
N LYS A 121 14.40 0.72 8.04
CA LYS A 121 13.12 0.70 8.77
C LYS A 121 12.84 2.06 9.39
N ALA A 122 11.56 2.41 9.52
CA ALA A 122 11.12 3.63 10.21
C ALA A 122 11.59 3.70 11.67
N THR A 123 11.84 2.55 12.33
CA THR A 123 12.39 2.47 13.69
C THR A 123 13.86 2.81 13.77
N ASP A 124 14.59 2.70 12.67
CA ASP A 124 16.03 2.93 12.62
C ASP A 124 16.34 4.40 12.29
N ASP A 125 15.67 4.94 11.26
CA ASP A 125 15.73 6.34 10.87
C ASP A 125 14.48 6.73 10.08
N ILE A 126 13.64 7.57 10.66
CA ILE A 126 12.35 7.94 10.08
C ILE A 126 12.49 8.81 8.81
N GLU A 127 13.49 9.68 8.75
CA GLU A 127 13.70 10.56 7.60
C GLU A 127 14.28 9.77 6.42
N LEU A 128 15.26 8.93 6.67
CA LEU A 128 15.82 8.04 5.66
C LEU A 128 14.80 7.02 5.20
N TYR A 129 13.95 6.50 6.09
CA TYR A 129 12.85 5.61 5.71
C TYR A 129 11.97 6.24 4.63
N TYR A 130 11.44 7.44 4.85
CA TYR A 130 10.59 8.13 3.89
C TYR A 130 11.34 8.66 2.66
N SER A 131 12.66 8.74 2.67
CA SER A 131 13.47 9.16 1.53
C SER A 131 13.76 8.01 0.55
N GLN A 132 13.56 6.77 0.94
CA GLN A 132 13.69 5.63 0.04
C GLN A 132 12.65 5.73 -1.08
N SER A 133 13.05 5.51 -2.31
CA SER A 133 12.13 5.64 -3.46
C SER A 133 10.99 4.61 -3.39
N ILE A 134 11.24 3.42 -2.83
CA ILE A 134 10.19 2.40 -2.62
C ILE A 134 9.07 2.92 -1.72
N GLU A 135 9.41 3.59 -0.62
CA GLU A 135 8.41 4.15 0.32
C GLU A 135 7.73 5.38 -0.29
N PHE A 136 8.52 6.28 -0.86
CA PHE A 136 8.02 7.48 -1.50
C PHE A 136 6.99 7.18 -2.59
N ASP A 137 7.29 6.21 -3.47
CA ASP A 137 6.41 5.82 -4.58
C ASP A 137 5.16 5.12 -4.06
N ALA A 138 5.28 4.21 -3.08
CA ALA A 138 4.14 3.51 -2.49
C ALA A 138 3.19 4.48 -1.76
N PHE A 139 3.72 5.45 -0.99
CA PHE A 139 2.91 6.49 -0.36
C PHE A 139 2.27 7.43 -1.37
N SER A 140 2.98 7.85 -2.41
CA SER A 140 2.40 8.75 -3.42
C SER A 140 1.29 8.06 -4.21
N PHE A 141 1.43 6.78 -4.54
CA PHE A 141 0.40 5.98 -5.19
C PHE A 141 -0.85 5.84 -4.31
N SER A 142 -0.69 5.33 -3.07
CA SER A 142 -1.82 5.15 -2.16
C SER A 142 -2.56 6.46 -1.88
N HIS A 143 -1.81 7.55 -1.66
CA HIS A 143 -2.39 8.88 -1.45
C HIS A 143 -3.15 9.38 -2.67
N ALA A 144 -2.62 9.16 -3.88
CA ALA A 144 -3.29 9.57 -5.11
C ALA A 144 -4.60 8.80 -5.34
N VAL A 145 -4.62 7.48 -5.11
CA VAL A 145 -5.85 6.67 -5.22
C VAL A 145 -6.90 7.14 -4.23
N MET A 146 -6.53 7.30 -2.95
CA MET A 146 -7.45 7.77 -1.91
C MET A 146 -8.02 9.16 -2.24
N ARG A 147 -7.15 10.07 -2.69
CA ARG A 147 -7.57 11.41 -3.08
C ARG A 147 -8.46 11.41 -4.31
N TYR A 148 -8.21 10.54 -5.28
CA TYR A 148 -9.03 10.42 -6.48
C TYR A 148 -10.43 9.88 -6.16
N LYS A 149 -10.51 8.86 -5.30
CA LYS A 149 -11.78 8.21 -4.91
C LYS A 149 -12.62 9.08 -3.98
N TYR A 150 -12.00 9.68 -2.97
CA TYR A 150 -12.69 10.29 -1.83
C TYR A 150 -12.46 11.80 -1.67
N GLY A 151 -11.67 12.40 -2.55
CA GLY A 151 -11.30 13.82 -2.44
C GLY A 151 -10.27 14.07 -1.33
N ASN A 152 -10.33 15.26 -0.73
CA ASN A 152 -9.46 15.60 0.40
C ASN A 152 -10.00 14.96 1.69
N VAL A 153 -9.81 13.65 1.83
CA VAL A 153 -10.06 12.97 3.09
C VAL A 153 -8.97 13.33 4.08
N GLY A 154 -9.34 13.61 5.32
CA GLY A 154 -8.42 14.03 6.38
C GLY A 154 -7.43 12.96 6.85
N TYR A 155 -7.29 11.86 6.11
CA TYR A 155 -6.35 10.78 6.37
C TYR A 155 -5.10 10.99 5.53
N ILE A 156 -4.10 11.57 6.17
CA ILE A 156 -2.75 11.64 5.61
C ILE A 156 -1.95 10.58 6.35
N ILE A 157 -1.80 9.40 5.74
CA ILE A 157 -0.91 8.36 6.29
C ILE A 157 0.56 8.77 6.15
N PRO A 158 1.02 9.29 4.98
CA PRO A 158 2.36 9.85 4.94
C PRO A 158 2.42 11.05 5.89
N PRO A 159 3.52 11.21 6.63
CA PRO A 159 3.66 12.33 7.54
C PRO A 159 3.54 13.66 6.78
N LYS A 160 3.03 14.67 7.48
CA LYS A 160 2.75 15.99 6.91
C LYS A 160 3.94 16.57 6.12
N PHE A 161 5.15 16.39 6.63
CA PHE A 161 6.36 16.89 5.96
C PHE A 161 6.57 16.24 4.57
N LEU A 162 6.18 14.99 4.36
CA LEU A 162 6.30 14.32 3.07
C LEU A 162 5.28 14.89 2.07
N VAL A 163 4.03 15.00 2.47
CA VAL A 163 2.96 15.50 1.57
C VAL A 163 3.11 16.96 1.19
N GLU A 164 3.87 17.75 1.94
CA GLU A 164 4.20 19.14 1.63
C GLU A 164 5.41 19.28 0.70
N GLN A 165 6.17 18.20 0.45
CA GLN A 165 7.30 18.25 -0.45
C GLN A 165 6.86 18.40 -1.92
N THR A 166 7.49 19.32 -2.63
CA THR A 166 7.20 19.55 -4.06
C THR A 166 7.32 18.31 -4.94
N PRO A 167 8.34 17.42 -4.78
CA PRO A 167 8.40 16.18 -5.54
C PRO A 167 7.20 15.26 -5.28
N PHE A 168 6.80 15.09 -4.02
CA PHE A 168 5.64 14.27 -3.67
C PHE A 168 4.36 14.79 -4.31
N VAL A 169 4.11 16.10 -4.19
CA VAL A 169 2.94 16.75 -4.79
C VAL A 169 2.92 16.54 -6.32
N LYS A 170 4.06 16.65 -6.99
CA LYS A 170 4.15 16.43 -8.45
C LYS A 170 3.80 14.99 -8.82
N VAL A 171 4.34 13.99 -8.11
CA VAL A 171 4.05 12.57 -8.39
C VAL A 171 2.58 12.27 -8.13
N VAL A 172 2.00 12.76 -7.05
CA VAL A 172 0.57 12.62 -6.77
C VAL A 172 -0.28 13.26 -7.89
N GLN A 173 0.09 14.44 -8.39
CA GLN A 173 -0.62 15.09 -9.50
C GLN A 173 -0.50 14.29 -10.80
N MET A 174 0.64 13.68 -11.09
CA MET A 174 0.80 12.80 -12.25
C MET A 174 -0.15 11.58 -12.16
N TRP A 175 -0.25 10.93 -10.99
CA TRP A 175 -1.19 9.83 -10.76
C TRP A 175 -2.65 10.29 -10.92
N LEU A 176 -3.04 11.41 -10.30
CA LEU A 176 -4.39 11.95 -10.40
C LEU A 176 -4.78 12.23 -11.85
N LYS A 177 -3.86 12.82 -12.61
CA LYS A 177 -4.06 13.04 -14.05
C LYS A 177 -4.22 11.71 -14.80
N HIS A 178 -3.34 10.74 -14.56
CA HIS A 178 -3.43 9.41 -15.16
C HIS A 178 -4.78 8.74 -14.90
N PHE A 179 -5.28 8.76 -13.65
CA PHE A 179 -6.58 8.20 -13.31
C PHE A 179 -7.73 8.93 -13.99
N ALA A 180 -7.67 10.26 -14.08
CA ALA A 180 -8.69 11.07 -14.75
C ALA A 180 -8.71 10.82 -16.26
N ASP A 181 -7.55 10.81 -16.91
CA ASP A 181 -7.42 10.61 -18.37
C ASP A 181 -7.92 9.22 -18.78
N ASN A 182 -7.71 8.19 -17.94
CA ASN A 182 -8.14 6.82 -18.18
C ASN A 182 -9.53 6.50 -17.59
N LYS A 183 -10.23 7.49 -17.05
CA LYS A 183 -11.60 7.36 -16.51
C LYS A 183 -11.75 6.25 -15.46
N TYR A 184 -10.81 6.15 -14.54
CA TYR A 184 -10.89 5.21 -13.44
C TYR A 184 -12.16 5.44 -12.59
N PRO A 185 -12.70 4.38 -11.93
CA PRO A 185 -13.91 4.51 -11.14
C PRO A 185 -13.68 5.43 -9.92
N LYS A 186 -14.65 6.31 -9.65
CA LYS A 186 -14.71 7.07 -8.38
C LYS A 186 -15.62 6.35 -7.40
N SER A 187 -15.35 6.48 -6.12
CA SER A 187 -16.33 6.05 -5.11
C SER A 187 -17.54 6.97 -5.14
N ASN A 188 -18.72 6.39 -5.13
CA ASN A 188 -20.00 7.10 -5.02
C ASN A 188 -20.21 7.64 -3.60
#